data_7c766069a5c436a98355e4077736a670
#
_entry.id   7c766069a5c436a98355e4077736a670
#
_cell.length_a   1.000
_cell.length_b   1.000
_cell.length_c   1.000
_cell.angle_alpha   90.00
_cell.angle_beta   90.00
_cell.angle_gamma   90.00
#
_symmetry.space_group_name_H-M   'P 1'
#
loop_
_entity.id
_entity.type
_entity.pdbx_description
1 polymer ?
#
loop_
_entity_poly.entity_id
_entity_poly.type
_entity_poly.pdbx_seq_one_letter_code
_entity_poly.pdbx_strand_id
1 'polypeptide(L)'
;MYDAIKEFNRRFLTGLLVHEVRIEDRYRDRKKFRPSIQQKFIQTPEVKDMEFWQDAQYLQQEVYTLPDIYSVTLDNIIYCSRNHLLMTDFPRRIIENSVPTDVPHNYTVLEDMYLRETEKISGFCTIFQSFPNDYYHRLIDNLPRLYHLHQPEYRAIEEIKVICSDLTEIEKFFLPKLLPENAKIFLVDREKNYFIENLIYPSFLTKINSAYLPAEYLDFFSKRVCPQLSSKGSKRIYISRSNARMRRLINEEELLEALKTYNFQQYFLEEMTIEEQIDLFSDAEIVLGPHGAGFANILFSKSIHIIELFPSQFIWMPVYYFLAKSMQHQYHYLCSGKELTYTNFDRLLSEKELSPYSYFKDRDFIVNVSEVVSLLDSLIEK
;
A
#
# COMPACT_ATOMS: atom_id res chain seq x y z
N MET A 1 3.07 10.11 -34.09
CA MET A 1 3.10 8.84 -34.86
C MET A 1 3.68 7.70 -34.04
N TYR A 2 4.87 7.84 -33.44
CA TYR A 2 5.48 6.79 -32.60
C TYR A 2 4.63 6.44 -31.37
N ASP A 3 4.11 7.44 -30.68
CA ASP A 3 3.24 7.23 -29.50
C ASP A 3 1.87 6.64 -29.86
N ALA A 4 1.31 6.98 -31.02
CA ALA A 4 0.07 6.39 -31.51
C ALA A 4 0.25 4.92 -31.91
N ILE A 5 1.40 4.54 -32.47
CA ILE A 5 1.74 3.14 -32.78
C ILE A 5 1.98 2.37 -31.48
N LYS A 6 2.62 2.98 -30.49
CA LYS A 6 2.85 2.39 -29.18
C LYS A 6 1.54 2.15 -28.43
N GLU A 7 0.60 3.11 -28.49
CA GLU A 7 -0.73 3.01 -27.91
C GLU A 7 -1.61 1.96 -28.62
N PHE A 8 -1.56 1.92 -29.96
CA PHE A 8 -2.26 0.89 -30.75
C PHE A 8 -1.74 -0.52 -30.43
N ASN A 9 -0.42 -0.68 -30.38
CA ASN A 9 0.19 -1.96 -30.02
C ASN A 9 -0.17 -2.35 -28.58
N ARG A 10 -0.19 -1.39 -27.66
CA ARG A 10 -0.58 -1.62 -26.26
C ARG A 10 -2.02 -2.09 -26.13
N ARG A 11 -2.97 -1.43 -26.79
CA ARG A 11 -4.41 -1.75 -26.67
C ARG A 11 -4.81 -2.98 -27.48
N PHE A 12 -4.28 -3.12 -28.67
CA PHE A 12 -4.75 -4.14 -29.61
C PHE A 12 -4.00 -5.46 -29.48
N LEU A 13 -2.67 -5.44 -29.51
CA LEU A 13 -1.87 -6.66 -29.42
C LEU A 13 -1.88 -7.26 -28.02
N THR A 14 -1.80 -6.43 -27.00
CA THR A 14 -1.85 -6.92 -25.61
C THR A 14 -3.22 -7.52 -25.30
N GLY A 15 -4.31 -6.87 -25.71
CA GLY A 15 -5.66 -7.39 -25.52
C GLY A 15 -5.95 -8.70 -26.27
N LEU A 16 -5.25 -8.96 -27.37
CA LEU A 16 -5.37 -10.22 -28.14
C LEU A 16 -4.51 -11.36 -27.56
N LEU A 17 -3.34 -11.03 -27.01
CA LEU A 17 -2.32 -12.02 -26.62
C LEU A 17 -2.26 -12.26 -25.11
N VAL A 18 -2.71 -11.30 -24.30
CA VAL A 18 -2.73 -11.42 -22.85
C VAL A 18 -4.13 -11.86 -22.41
N HIS A 19 -4.25 -13.10 -21.98
CA HIS A 19 -5.46 -13.63 -21.35
C HIS A 19 -5.25 -13.71 -19.86
N GLU A 20 -6.24 -13.26 -19.11
CA GLU A 20 -6.27 -13.37 -17.65
C GLU A 20 -7.13 -14.55 -17.20
N VAL A 21 -6.81 -15.10 -16.04
CA VAL A 21 -7.57 -16.15 -15.39
C VAL A 21 -7.61 -15.90 -13.89
N ARG A 22 -8.77 -16.06 -13.28
CA ARG A 22 -8.91 -15.97 -11.84
C ARG A 22 -8.54 -17.29 -11.17
N ILE A 23 -7.94 -17.18 -10.00
CA ILE A 23 -7.63 -18.35 -9.16
C ILE A 23 -8.92 -19.12 -8.87
N GLU A 24 -10.01 -18.44 -8.55
CA GLU A 24 -11.32 -19.01 -8.25
C GLU A 24 -11.88 -19.84 -9.40
N ASP A 25 -11.67 -19.41 -10.63
CA ASP A 25 -12.16 -20.11 -11.83
C ASP A 25 -11.32 -21.34 -12.16
N ARG A 26 -10.00 -21.25 -11.96
CA ARG A 26 -9.08 -22.35 -12.26
C ARG A 26 -9.08 -23.45 -11.19
N TYR A 27 -9.20 -23.05 -9.92
CA TYR A 27 -9.09 -23.95 -8.77
C TYR A 27 -10.43 -24.06 -8.04
N ARG A 28 -11.51 -24.31 -8.79
CA ARG A 28 -12.89 -24.50 -8.27
C ARG A 28 -13.00 -25.57 -7.19
N ASP A 29 -11.97 -26.37 -6.99
CA ASP A 29 -11.91 -27.33 -5.89
C ASP A 29 -11.69 -26.59 -4.57
N ARG A 30 -12.79 -26.17 -3.98
CA ARG A 30 -12.86 -25.36 -2.74
C ARG A 30 -12.11 -25.93 -1.55
N LYS A 31 -11.67 -27.17 -1.61
CA LYS A 31 -10.85 -27.78 -0.54
C LYS A 31 -9.48 -27.13 -0.36
N LYS A 32 -8.98 -26.42 -1.38
CA LYS A 32 -7.72 -25.68 -1.34
C LYS A 32 -7.89 -24.21 -0.92
N PHE A 33 -9.11 -23.67 -0.98
CA PHE A 33 -9.44 -22.30 -0.56
C PHE A 33 -9.71 -22.27 0.93
N ARG A 34 -9.00 -21.44 1.65
CA ARG A 34 -9.22 -21.25 3.08
C ARG A 34 -9.44 -19.75 3.37
N PRO A 35 -10.71 -19.33 3.59
CA PRO A 35 -10.95 -18.00 4.12
C PRO A 35 -10.34 -17.94 5.52
N SER A 36 -9.32 -17.11 5.70
CA SER A 36 -8.65 -16.96 6.99
C SER A 36 -9.38 -15.99 7.92
N ILE A 37 -10.22 -15.08 7.37
CA ILE A 37 -10.89 -14.04 8.16
C ILE A 37 -12.26 -13.76 7.55
N GLN A 38 -13.25 -13.51 8.42
CA GLN A 38 -14.59 -13.09 7.98
C GLN A 38 -14.55 -11.67 7.37
N GLN A 39 -15.34 -11.47 6.33
CA GLN A 39 -15.55 -10.13 5.77
C GLN A 39 -16.08 -9.18 6.84
N LYS A 40 -15.51 -7.98 6.88
CA LYS A 40 -15.97 -6.89 7.75
C LYS A 40 -16.50 -5.74 6.90
N PHE A 41 -17.50 -5.08 7.41
CA PHE A 41 -18.04 -3.86 6.82
C PHE A 41 -17.50 -2.67 7.61
N ILE A 42 -17.06 -1.65 6.90
CA ILE A 42 -16.60 -0.38 7.49
C ILE A 42 -17.40 0.75 6.91
N GLN A 43 -17.82 1.65 7.77
CA GLN A 43 -18.46 2.88 7.35
C GLN A 43 -17.39 3.80 6.73
N THR A 44 -17.66 4.33 5.54
CA THR A 44 -16.76 5.28 4.88
C THR A 44 -16.81 6.64 5.57
N PRO A 45 -15.71 7.45 5.46
CA PRO A 45 -15.74 8.81 5.98
C PRO A 45 -16.77 9.66 5.24
N GLU A 46 -17.42 10.58 5.95
CA GLU A 46 -18.13 11.68 5.30
C GLU A 46 -17.13 12.54 4.54
N VAL A 47 -17.21 12.53 3.23
CA VAL A 47 -16.41 13.39 2.36
C VAL A 47 -17.34 14.50 1.86
N LYS A 48 -17.06 15.72 2.26
CA LYS A 48 -17.79 16.90 1.74
C LYS A 48 -17.27 17.22 0.35
N ASP A 49 -18.18 17.53 -0.59
CA ASP A 49 -17.90 17.92 -1.98
C ASP A 49 -17.31 16.82 -2.89
N MET A 50 -18.09 15.74 -3.07
CA MET A 50 -17.72 14.56 -3.87
C MET A 50 -17.97 14.67 -5.38
N GLU A 51 -18.41 15.81 -5.92
CA GLU A 51 -18.77 15.96 -7.34
C GLU A 51 -17.62 15.69 -8.31
N PHE A 52 -16.36 15.73 -7.85
CA PHE A 52 -15.15 15.55 -8.68
C PHE A 52 -14.55 14.15 -8.68
N TRP A 53 -15.14 13.18 -7.95
CA TRP A 53 -14.53 11.85 -7.75
C TRP A 53 -15.21 10.73 -8.50
N GLN A 54 -15.19 10.77 -9.83
CA GLN A 54 -15.70 9.64 -10.62
C GLN A 54 -14.86 8.36 -10.41
N ASP A 55 -13.58 8.47 -10.09
CA ASP A 55 -12.68 7.32 -9.90
C ASP A 55 -12.68 6.75 -8.48
N ALA A 56 -13.21 7.48 -7.50
CA ALA A 56 -13.27 7.03 -6.11
C ALA A 56 -14.64 6.44 -5.73
N GLN A 57 -15.19 5.57 -6.58
CA GLN A 57 -16.49 4.93 -6.35
C GLN A 57 -16.64 4.28 -4.98
N TYR A 58 -15.54 3.79 -4.39
CA TYR A 58 -15.56 3.20 -3.06
C TYR A 58 -15.76 4.22 -1.93
N LEU A 59 -15.44 5.51 -2.13
CA LEU A 59 -15.72 6.58 -1.16
C LEU A 59 -17.18 7.02 -1.17
N GLN A 60 -17.89 6.73 -2.25
CA GLN A 60 -19.32 7.01 -2.38
C GLN A 60 -20.20 5.95 -1.68
N GLN A 61 -19.61 4.86 -1.21
CA GLN A 61 -20.34 3.80 -0.53
C GLN A 61 -20.43 4.12 0.96
N GLU A 62 -21.62 4.01 1.53
CA GLU A 62 -21.84 4.15 2.99
C GLU A 62 -21.07 3.07 3.76
N VAL A 63 -20.88 1.91 3.14
CA VAL A 63 -20.21 0.74 3.73
C VAL A 63 -19.16 0.20 2.79
N TYR A 64 -17.94 0.01 3.31
CA TYR A 64 -16.85 -0.60 2.58
C TYR A 64 -16.74 -2.08 2.95
N THR A 65 -16.84 -2.96 1.94
CA THR A 65 -16.68 -4.41 2.11
C THR A 65 -15.21 -4.80 1.96
N LEU A 66 -14.67 -5.45 2.99
CA LEU A 66 -13.32 -5.99 2.95
C LEU A 66 -13.22 -7.18 1.99
N PRO A 67 -12.07 -7.39 1.35
CA PRO A 67 -11.86 -8.54 0.47
C PRO A 67 -11.81 -9.84 1.27
N ASP A 68 -12.05 -10.95 0.58
CA ASP A 68 -11.77 -12.28 1.12
C ASP A 68 -10.25 -12.45 1.30
N ILE A 69 -9.86 -12.95 2.47
CA ILE A 69 -8.47 -13.26 2.79
C ILE A 69 -8.30 -14.76 2.76
N TYR A 70 -7.42 -15.23 1.88
CA TYR A 70 -7.21 -16.65 1.65
C TYR A 70 -5.76 -16.96 1.27
N SER A 71 -5.40 -18.21 1.40
CA SER A 71 -4.20 -18.77 0.77
C SER A 71 -4.56 -20.04 0.01
N VAL A 72 -3.80 -20.34 -1.04
CA VAL A 72 -4.01 -21.49 -1.90
C VAL A 72 -2.69 -22.03 -2.43
N THR A 73 -2.53 -23.35 -2.55
CA THR A 73 -1.38 -23.92 -3.25
C THR A 73 -1.71 -24.08 -4.73
N LEU A 74 -0.89 -23.43 -5.56
CA LEU A 74 -0.97 -23.47 -7.02
C LEU A 74 0.16 -24.34 -7.55
N ASP A 75 -0.17 -25.25 -8.48
CA ASP A 75 0.80 -26.18 -9.07
C ASP A 75 1.26 -25.65 -10.43
N ASN A 76 2.56 -25.77 -10.72
CA ASN A 76 3.15 -25.46 -12.03
C ASN A 76 2.86 -24.03 -12.48
N ILE A 77 3.32 -23.08 -11.73
CA ILE A 77 3.12 -21.66 -11.98
C ILE A 77 4.42 -21.03 -12.47
N ILE A 78 4.33 -20.13 -13.42
CA ILE A 78 5.44 -19.26 -13.81
C ILE A 78 5.32 -17.95 -13.04
N TYR A 79 6.36 -17.59 -12.33
CA TYR A 79 6.53 -16.31 -11.67
C TYR A 79 7.45 -15.41 -12.50
N CYS A 80 6.94 -14.24 -12.88
CA CYS A 80 7.73 -13.17 -13.48
C CYS A 80 8.29 -12.27 -12.37
N SER A 81 9.57 -12.40 -12.10
CA SER A 81 10.22 -11.69 -10.97
C SER A 81 10.31 -10.18 -11.19
N ARG A 82 10.30 -9.71 -12.42
CA ARG A 82 10.37 -8.28 -12.77
C ARG A 82 9.13 -7.50 -12.37
N ASN A 83 7.95 -8.09 -12.64
CA ASN A 83 6.65 -7.44 -12.43
C ASN A 83 5.85 -8.10 -11.31
N HIS A 84 6.40 -9.12 -10.65
CA HIS A 84 5.74 -9.94 -9.63
C HIS A 84 4.44 -10.62 -10.11
N LEU A 85 4.31 -10.86 -11.41
CA LEU A 85 3.14 -11.49 -12.00
C LEU A 85 3.24 -13.00 -11.91
N LEU A 86 2.09 -13.63 -11.72
CA LEU A 86 1.93 -15.07 -11.82
C LEU A 86 1.27 -15.42 -13.15
N MET A 87 1.74 -16.48 -13.75
CA MET A 87 1.22 -16.99 -15.03
C MET A 87 1.04 -18.50 -14.96
N THR A 88 0.07 -18.99 -15.70
CA THR A 88 -0.05 -20.44 -15.95
C THR A 88 1.05 -20.90 -16.91
N ASP A 89 1.50 -22.17 -16.81
CA ASP A 89 2.56 -22.66 -17.70
C ASP A 89 2.08 -22.78 -19.15
N PHE A 90 1.01 -23.55 -19.39
CA PHE A 90 0.45 -23.72 -20.73
C PHE A 90 -1.07 -23.88 -20.72
N PRO A 91 -1.83 -23.10 -21.51
CA PRO A 91 -1.36 -21.87 -22.20
C PRO A 91 -0.98 -20.80 -21.17
N ARG A 92 0.01 -19.95 -21.49
CA ARG A 92 0.43 -18.86 -20.62
C ARG A 92 -0.68 -17.83 -20.50
N ARG A 93 -1.19 -17.66 -19.28
CA ARG A 93 -2.23 -16.68 -18.93
C ARG A 93 -1.84 -16.02 -17.62
N ILE A 94 -2.03 -14.72 -17.53
CA ILE A 94 -1.80 -13.99 -16.29
C ILE A 94 -2.87 -14.39 -15.26
N ILE A 95 -2.45 -14.67 -14.05
CA ILE A 95 -3.36 -14.88 -12.92
C ILE A 95 -3.76 -13.49 -12.41
N GLU A 96 -5.01 -13.11 -12.63
CA GLU A 96 -5.58 -11.79 -12.33
C GLU A 96 -5.32 -11.37 -10.87
N ASN A 97 -5.45 -12.29 -9.93
CA ASN A 97 -5.21 -12.01 -8.51
C ASN A 97 -3.77 -11.56 -8.19
N SER A 98 -2.80 -11.80 -9.08
CA SER A 98 -1.42 -11.33 -8.93
C SER A 98 -1.20 -9.93 -9.50
N VAL A 99 -2.15 -9.42 -10.26
CA VAL A 99 -2.06 -8.09 -10.88
C VAL A 99 -2.59 -7.06 -9.90
N PRO A 100 -1.79 -6.08 -9.50
CA PRO A 100 -2.30 -4.89 -8.82
C PRO A 100 -3.27 -4.18 -9.76
N THR A 101 -4.33 -3.59 -9.24
CA THR A 101 -5.49 -3.08 -9.99
C THR A 101 -5.17 -2.09 -11.13
N ASP A 102 -3.96 -1.56 -11.21
CA ASP A 102 -3.59 -0.47 -12.11
C ASP A 102 -2.33 -0.72 -12.95
N VAL A 103 -1.89 -1.97 -13.08
CA VAL A 103 -0.79 -2.25 -14.02
C VAL A 103 -1.35 -2.22 -15.45
N PRO A 104 -1.04 -1.18 -16.22
CA PRO A 104 -1.45 -1.19 -17.62
C PRO A 104 -0.76 -2.37 -18.29
N HIS A 105 -1.50 -3.21 -18.98
CA HIS A 105 -0.97 -4.23 -19.89
C HIS A 105 -0.13 -3.50 -20.94
N ASN A 106 1.15 -3.35 -20.67
CA ASN A 106 2.05 -2.68 -21.56
C ASN A 106 2.88 -3.68 -22.35
N TYR A 107 3.63 -3.20 -23.32
CA TYR A 107 4.42 -4.01 -24.24
C TYR A 107 5.45 -4.92 -23.52
N THR A 108 5.91 -4.53 -22.35
CA THR A 108 6.89 -5.29 -21.56
C THR A 108 6.32 -6.60 -21.02
N VAL A 109 5.00 -6.68 -20.79
CA VAL A 109 4.36 -7.91 -20.30
C VAL A 109 4.49 -9.06 -21.29
N LEU A 110 4.40 -8.80 -22.62
CA LEU A 110 4.58 -9.82 -23.64
C LEU A 110 6.02 -10.34 -23.69
N GLU A 111 6.99 -9.45 -23.57
CA GLU A 111 8.40 -9.84 -23.45
C GLU A 111 8.61 -10.72 -22.22
N ASP A 112 8.09 -10.29 -21.09
CA ASP A 112 8.16 -11.03 -19.83
C ASP A 112 7.48 -12.39 -19.92
N MET A 113 6.36 -12.52 -20.65
CA MET A 113 5.64 -13.78 -20.79
C MET A 113 6.37 -14.80 -21.68
N TYR A 114 7.00 -14.36 -22.77
CA TYR A 114 7.40 -15.27 -23.84
C TYR A 114 8.89 -15.27 -24.19
N LEU A 115 9.63 -14.20 -23.87
CA LEU A 115 11.01 -14.02 -24.32
C LEU A 115 12.06 -14.20 -23.23
N ARG A 116 11.65 -14.24 -21.93
CA ARG A 116 12.59 -14.39 -20.83
C ARG A 116 12.96 -15.83 -20.57
N GLU A 117 14.21 -16.03 -20.20
CA GLU A 117 14.68 -17.30 -19.66
C GLU A 117 13.84 -17.72 -18.44
N THR A 118 13.49 -19.00 -18.40
CA THR A 118 12.71 -19.57 -17.28
C THR A 118 13.54 -20.63 -16.56
N GLU A 119 13.84 -20.39 -15.30
CA GLU A 119 14.50 -21.34 -14.42
C GLU A 119 13.49 -22.10 -13.55
N LYS A 120 13.84 -23.32 -13.11
CA LYS A 120 12.97 -24.14 -12.28
C LYS A 120 13.34 -24.00 -10.82
N ILE A 121 12.32 -23.81 -9.98
CA ILE A 121 12.43 -23.88 -8.51
C ILE A 121 11.56 -25.04 -8.01
N SER A 122 12.21 -26.04 -7.42
CA SER A 122 11.52 -27.22 -6.85
C SER A 122 11.16 -27.00 -5.39
N GLY A 123 10.17 -27.77 -4.91
CA GLY A 123 9.67 -27.70 -3.54
C GLY A 123 8.59 -26.63 -3.35
N PHE A 124 8.29 -26.32 -2.11
CA PHE A 124 7.29 -25.30 -1.78
C PHE A 124 7.90 -23.91 -1.81
N CYS A 125 7.23 -23.03 -2.51
CA CYS A 125 7.60 -21.61 -2.60
C CYS A 125 6.43 -20.73 -2.19
N THR A 126 6.71 -19.52 -1.80
CA THR A 126 5.72 -18.44 -1.65
C THR A 126 6.26 -17.14 -2.21
N ILE A 127 5.37 -16.25 -2.57
CA ILE A 127 5.67 -14.86 -2.94
C ILE A 127 4.94 -13.93 -1.99
N PHE A 128 5.51 -12.76 -1.75
CA PHE A 128 4.83 -11.70 -0.98
C PHE A 128 4.95 -10.34 -1.69
N GLN A 129 6.02 -10.14 -2.45
CA GLN A 129 6.24 -8.90 -3.20
C GLN A 129 5.23 -8.74 -4.33
N SER A 130 4.82 -7.50 -4.56
CA SER A 130 3.98 -7.08 -5.67
C SER A 130 4.40 -5.68 -6.13
N PHE A 131 3.90 -5.26 -7.28
CA PHE A 131 4.06 -3.88 -7.75
C PHE A 131 2.77 -3.08 -7.45
N PRO A 132 2.84 -1.78 -7.05
CA PRO A 132 4.05 -0.99 -6.77
C PRO A 132 4.77 -1.47 -5.49
N ASN A 133 6.04 -1.09 -5.34
CA ASN A 133 6.91 -1.56 -4.27
C ASN A 133 7.60 -0.41 -3.51
N ASP A 134 6.96 0.75 -3.41
CA ASP A 134 7.41 1.83 -2.53
C ASP A 134 7.21 1.48 -1.05
N TYR A 135 7.62 2.35 -0.15
CA TYR A 135 7.60 2.14 1.29
C TYR A 135 6.22 1.71 1.82
N TYR A 136 5.16 2.41 1.41
CA TYR A 136 3.79 2.10 1.81
C TYR A 136 3.39 0.69 1.37
N HIS A 137 3.55 0.37 0.09
CA HIS A 137 3.14 -0.92 -0.45
C HIS A 137 3.95 -2.09 0.13
N ARG A 138 5.25 -1.90 0.41
CA ARG A 138 6.05 -2.92 1.10
C ARG A 138 5.52 -3.22 2.50
N LEU A 139 5.22 -2.18 3.27
CA LEU A 139 4.82 -2.31 4.68
C LEU A 139 3.36 -2.75 4.85
N ILE A 140 2.45 -2.24 4.02
CA ILE A 140 1.01 -2.39 4.19
C ILE A 140 0.40 -3.48 3.31
N ASP A 141 0.89 -3.66 2.08
CA ASP A 141 0.32 -4.63 1.15
C ASP A 141 1.15 -5.91 1.07
N ASN A 142 2.48 -5.82 1.02
CA ASN A 142 3.35 -6.93 0.71
C ASN A 142 3.73 -7.78 1.94
N LEU A 143 4.34 -7.17 2.96
CA LEU A 143 4.75 -7.89 4.17
C LEU A 143 3.59 -8.58 4.90
N PRO A 144 2.37 -8.02 5.00
CA PRO A 144 1.24 -8.68 5.65
C PRO A 144 0.89 -10.04 5.05
N ARG A 145 1.15 -10.27 3.77
CA ARG A 145 0.91 -11.55 3.10
C ARG A 145 1.66 -12.72 3.75
N LEU A 146 2.81 -12.45 4.37
CA LEU A 146 3.61 -13.47 5.07
C LEU A 146 2.88 -14.06 6.30
N TYR A 147 1.86 -13.38 6.82
CA TYR A 147 1.04 -13.87 7.92
C TYR A 147 0.37 -15.22 7.60
N HIS A 148 0.03 -15.45 6.32
CA HIS A 148 -0.54 -16.72 5.87
C HIS A 148 0.36 -17.92 6.17
N LEU A 149 1.68 -17.76 6.17
CA LEU A 149 2.63 -18.84 6.42
C LEU A 149 2.58 -19.38 7.85
N HIS A 150 1.94 -18.64 8.77
CA HIS A 150 1.77 -19.07 10.16
C HIS A 150 0.56 -20.00 10.38
N GLN A 151 -0.17 -20.34 9.33
CA GLN A 151 -1.26 -21.33 9.36
C GLN A 151 -0.69 -22.74 9.66
N PRO A 152 -1.41 -23.59 10.41
CA PRO A 152 -0.90 -24.90 10.82
C PRO A 152 -0.45 -25.78 9.66
N GLU A 153 -1.15 -25.76 8.52
CA GLU A 153 -0.81 -26.55 7.34
C GLU A 153 0.52 -26.18 6.70
N TYR A 154 0.89 -24.90 6.74
CA TYR A 154 2.17 -24.45 6.18
C TYR A 154 3.32 -24.67 7.15
N ARG A 155 3.06 -24.68 8.45
CA ARG A 155 4.05 -25.04 9.46
C ARG A 155 4.49 -26.49 9.41
N ALA A 156 3.64 -27.39 8.86
CA ALA A 156 3.95 -28.80 8.67
C ALA A 156 4.88 -29.07 7.47
N ILE A 157 5.10 -28.10 6.60
CA ILE A 157 6.03 -28.19 5.48
C ILE A 157 7.46 -28.02 6.01
N GLU A 158 8.38 -28.91 5.59
CA GLU A 158 9.77 -28.90 6.06
C GLU A 158 10.50 -27.60 5.71
N GLU A 159 10.37 -27.13 4.47
CA GLU A 159 10.97 -25.89 4.00
C GLU A 159 10.06 -25.17 3.00
N ILE A 160 9.89 -23.85 3.20
CA ILE A 160 9.20 -22.97 2.26
C ILE A 160 10.20 -21.90 1.78
N LYS A 161 10.43 -21.84 0.48
CA LYS A 161 11.26 -20.80 -0.16
C LYS A 161 10.43 -19.53 -0.33
N VAL A 162 10.80 -18.48 0.38
CA VAL A 162 10.19 -17.14 0.25
C VAL A 162 10.90 -16.40 -0.88
N ILE A 163 10.29 -16.38 -2.05
CA ILE A 163 10.88 -15.76 -3.24
C ILE A 163 10.95 -14.26 -3.06
N CYS A 164 12.15 -13.72 -3.22
CA CYS A 164 12.44 -12.29 -3.09
C CYS A 164 13.34 -11.84 -4.25
N SER A 165 12.85 -10.91 -5.07
CA SER A 165 13.61 -10.33 -6.19
C SER A 165 14.25 -8.98 -5.83
N ASP A 166 13.85 -8.38 -4.72
CA ASP A 166 14.32 -7.08 -4.25
C ASP A 166 14.39 -7.08 -2.72
N LEU A 167 15.60 -7.14 -2.19
CA LEU A 167 15.88 -7.20 -0.76
C LEU A 167 16.44 -5.84 -0.28
N THR A 168 15.52 -4.94 0.06
CA THR A 168 15.87 -3.63 0.61
C THR A 168 16.06 -3.68 2.12
N GLU A 169 16.39 -2.55 2.74
CA GLU A 169 16.49 -2.44 4.19
C GLU A 169 15.17 -2.80 4.90
N ILE A 170 14.03 -2.58 4.24
CA ILE A 170 12.71 -2.96 4.76
C ILE A 170 12.61 -4.48 4.89
N GLU A 171 12.88 -5.22 3.81
CA GLU A 171 12.84 -6.67 3.83
C GLU A 171 13.89 -7.24 4.80
N LYS A 172 15.11 -6.71 4.78
CA LYS A 172 16.17 -7.14 5.71
C LYS A 172 15.78 -7.00 7.17
N PHE A 173 15.05 -5.94 7.51
CA PHE A 173 14.60 -5.68 8.88
C PHE A 173 13.39 -6.55 9.28
N PHE A 174 12.37 -6.63 8.42
CA PHE A 174 11.10 -7.24 8.79
C PHE A 174 11.05 -8.76 8.58
N LEU A 175 11.69 -9.30 7.51
CA LEU A 175 11.59 -10.73 7.20
C LEU A 175 12.05 -11.63 8.35
N PRO A 176 13.19 -11.37 9.04
CA PRO A 176 13.61 -12.21 10.17
C PRO A 176 12.61 -12.24 11.32
N LYS A 177 11.79 -11.19 11.47
CA LYS A 177 10.78 -11.07 12.53
C LYS A 177 9.44 -11.70 12.14
N LEU A 178 9.09 -11.67 10.85
CA LEU A 178 7.77 -12.06 10.37
C LEU A 178 7.72 -13.48 9.81
N LEU A 179 8.82 -14.07 9.38
CA LEU A 179 8.85 -15.42 8.84
C LEU A 179 8.75 -16.49 9.95
N PRO A 180 8.04 -17.60 9.71
CA PRO A 180 8.15 -18.80 10.53
C PRO A 180 9.51 -19.51 10.30
N GLU A 181 9.92 -20.36 11.23
CA GLU A 181 11.22 -21.03 11.23
C GLU A 181 11.52 -21.86 9.97
N ASN A 182 10.48 -22.46 9.39
CA ASN A 182 10.57 -23.27 8.17
C ASN A 182 10.55 -22.48 6.88
N ALA A 183 10.43 -21.15 6.93
CA ALA A 183 10.44 -20.28 5.76
C ALA A 183 11.81 -19.59 5.62
N LYS A 184 12.41 -19.70 4.42
CA LYS A 184 13.73 -19.14 4.14
C LYS A 184 13.70 -18.25 2.90
N ILE A 185 14.43 -17.13 2.97
CA ILE A 185 14.55 -16.21 1.85
C ILE A 185 15.28 -16.91 0.70
N PHE A 186 14.70 -16.86 -0.48
CA PHE A 186 15.26 -17.35 -1.72
C PHE A 186 15.34 -16.19 -2.73
N LEU A 187 16.57 -15.71 -2.95
CA LEU A 187 16.80 -14.60 -3.86
C LEU A 187 16.72 -15.05 -5.31
N VAL A 188 16.04 -14.28 -6.13
CA VAL A 188 15.85 -14.53 -7.55
C VAL A 188 16.34 -13.34 -8.39
N ASP A 189 16.76 -13.63 -9.61
CA ASP A 189 17.15 -12.62 -10.59
C ASP A 189 15.89 -11.96 -11.21
N ARG A 190 15.82 -10.65 -11.20
CA ARG A 190 14.71 -9.88 -11.78
C ARG A 190 14.60 -10.00 -13.30
N GLU A 191 15.67 -10.42 -13.97
CA GLU A 191 15.70 -10.56 -15.43
C GLU A 191 15.21 -11.94 -15.92
N LYS A 192 14.82 -12.84 -14.99
CA LYS A 192 14.36 -14.19 -15.32
C LYS A 192 12.92 -14.45 -14.88
N ASN A 193 12.33 -15.45 -15.50
CA ASN A 193 11.10 -16.08 -15.01
C ASN A 193 11.44 -17.35 -14.23
N TYR A 194 10.52 -17.78 -13.37
CA TYR A 194 10.72 -18.99 -12.57
C TYR A 194 9.51 -19.92 -12.67
N PHE A 195 9.76 -21.14 -13.10
CA PHE A 195 8.77 -22.21 -13.03
C PHE A 195 8.78 -22.79 -11.62
N ILE A 196 7.65 -22.68 -10.93
CA ILE A 196 7.48 -23.09 -9.54
C ILE A 196 6.53 -24.28 -9.49
N GLU A 197 6.99 -25.42 -8.94
CA GLU A 197 6.18 -26.64 -8.86
C GLU A 197 5.01 -26.48 -7.87
N ASN A 198 5.28 -25.93 -6.69
CA ASN A 198 4.27 -25.75 -5.65
C ASN A 198 4.36 -24.32 -5.09
N LEU A 199 3.44 -23.47 -5.51
CA LEU A 199 3.38 -22.09 -5.04
C LEU A 199 2.27 -21.94 -4.00
N ILE A 200 2.63 -21.62 -2.78
CA ILE A 200 1.69 -21.09 -1.78
C ILE A 200 1.42 -19.65 -2.15
N TYR A 201 0.23 -19.36 -2.67
CA TYR A 201 -0.20 -18.02 -2.99
C TYR A 201 -0.97 -17.42 -1.82
N PRO A 202 -0.41 -16.42 -1.13
CA PRO A 202 -1.12 -15.67 -0.10
C PRO A 202 -1.85 -14.49 -0.74
N SER A 203 -3.15 -14.35 -0.50
CA SER A 203 -3.86 -13.13 -0.90
C SER A 203 -3.35 -11.91 -0.13
N PHE A 204 -3.66 -10.72 -0.61
CA PHE A 204 -3.46 -9.52 0.19
C PHE A 204 -4.39 -9.55 1.42
N LEU A 205 -3.94 -9.01 2.55
CA LEU A 205 -4.76 -8.89 3.77
C LEU A 205 -5.70 -7.68 3.73
N THR A 206 -5.46 -6.78 2.80
CA THR A 206 -6.30 -5.61 2.57
C THR A 206 -6.53 -5.45 1.06
N LYS A 207 -7.55 -4.71 0.68
CA LYS A 207 -7.70 -4.28 -0.71
C LYS A 207 -6.66 -3.20 -0.99
N ILE A 208 -6.02 -3.25 -2.15
CA ILE A 208 -5.09 -2.21 -2.60
C ILE A 208 -5.75 -0.83 -2.42
N ASN A 209 -4.98 0.11 -1.89
CA ASN A 209 -5.41 1.47 -1.56
C ASN A 209 -6.46 1.59 -0.43
N SER A 210 -6.71 0.53 0.36
CA SER A 210 -7.57 0.66 1.54
C SER A 210 -6.85 0.59 2.87
N ALA A 211 -5.72 -0.12 2.95
CA ALA A 211 -4.91 -0.27 4.17
C ALA A 211 -5.67 -0.72 5.44
N TYR A 212 -6.88 -1.26 5.32
CA TYR A 212 -7.59 -1.81 6.48
C TYR A 212 -7.05 -3.19 6.80
N LEU A 213 -6.15 -3.27 7.77
CA LEU A 213 -5.52 -4.52 8.18
C LEU A 213 -6.36 -5.27 9.22
N PRO A 214 -6.42 -6.62 9.16
CA PRO A 214 -7.14 -7.42 10.15
C PRO A 214 -6.53 -7.31 11.55
N ALA A 215 -7.39 -7.36 12.58
CA ALA A 215 -6.94 -7.25 13.97
C ALA A 215 -5.96 -8.37 14.36
N GLU A 216 -6.16 -9.57 13.83
CA GLU A 216 -5.30 -10.74 14.08
C GLU A 216 -3.88 -10.52 13.52
N TYR A 217 -3.77 -9.87 12.36
CA TYR A 217 -2.48 -9.50 11.80
C TYR A 217 -1.83 -8.37 12.61
N LEU A 218 -2.59 -7.35 12.99
CA LEU A 218 -2.09 -6.23 13.80
C LEU A 218 -1.53 -6.71 15.15
N ASP A 219 -2.21 -7.63 15.82
CA ASP A 219 -1.74 -8.26 17.05
C ASP A 219 -0.46 -9.09 16.82
N PHE A 220 -0.44 -9.88 15.75
CA PHE A 220 0.75 -10.64 15.36
C PHE A 220 1.95 -9.73 15.06
N PHE A 221 1.74 -8.68 14.27
CA PHE A 221 2.78 -7.72 13.89
C PHE A 221 3.33 -6.97 15.10
N SER A 222 2.44 -6.41 15.91
CA SER A 222 2.80 -5.68 17.12
C SER A 222 3.67 -6.50 18.07
N LYS A 223 3.32 -7.75 18.36
CA LYS A 223 4.09 -8.66 19.22
C LYS A 223 5.50 -8.95 18.70
N ARG A 224 5.71 -8.92 17.39
CA ARG A 224 6.99 -9.28 16.75
C ARG A 224 7.88 -8.09 16.43
N VAL A 225 7.27 -6.96 16.14
CA VAL A 225 7.97 -5.76 15.66
C VAL A 225 8.06 -4.68 16.76
N CYS A 226 6.97 -4.47 17.48
CA CYS A 226 6.85 -3.41 18.49
C CYS A 226 6.37 -3.96 19.83
N PRO A 227 7.10 -4.88 20.48
CA PRO A 227 6.62 -5.55 21.70
C PRO A 227 6.45 -4.61 22.90
N GLN A 228 7.03 -3.42 22.84
CA GLN A 228 7.03 -2.43 23.93
C GLN A 228 6.27 -1.15 23.58
N LEU A 229 5.19 -1.27 22.78
CA LEU A 229 4.35 -0.11 22.47
C LEU A 229 3.83 0.57 23.75
N SER A 230 4.15 1.85 23.88
CA SER A 230 3.61 2.70 24.97
C SER A 230 2.09 2.80 24.85
N SER A 231 1.40 2.72 25.97
CA SER A 231 -0.06 2.91 26.02
C SER A 231 -0.47 4.38 25.85
N LYS A 232 0.45 5.30 26.10
CA LYS A 232 0.26 6.75 25.93
C LYS A 232 1.58 7.35 25.48
N GLY A 233 1.63 7.77 24.21
CA GLY A 233 2.77 8.49 23.65
C GLY A 233 2.86 9.92 24.16
N SER A 234 4.01 10.51 23.99
CA SER A 234 4.32 11.87 24.42
C SER A 234 4.78 12.78 23.28
N LYS A 235 5.16 12.18 22.14
CA LYS A 235 5.74 12.92 21.02
C LYS A 235 4.68 13.45 20.07
N ARG A 236 4.81 14.71 19.71
CA ARG A 236 4.03 15.36 18.65
C ARG A 236 4.91 15.51 17.43
N ILE A 237 4.60 14.74 16.42
CA ILE A 237 5.45 14.51 15.25
C ILE A 237 4.90 15.30 14.07
N TYR A 238 5.73 16.18 13.48
CA TYR A 238 5.45 16.75 12.18
C TYR A 238 6.32 16.06 11.12
N ILE A 239 5.69 15.36 10.18
CA ILE A 239 6.38 14.70 9.05
C ILE A 239 6.58 15.75 7.96
N SER A 240 7.81 16.23 7.80
CA SER A 240 8.14 17.16 6.72
C SER A 240 8.29 16.45 5.37
N ARG A 241 7.91 17.15 4.33
CA ARG A 241 8.13 16.75 2.94
C ARG A 241 8.94 17.78 2.15
N SER A 242 9.64 18.70 2.82
CA SER A 242 10.41 19.74 2.13
C SER A 242 11.54 19.17 1.25
N ASN A 243 12.10 18.00 1.62
CA ASN A 243 13.08 17.26 0.82
C ASN A 243 12.45 16.39 -0.29
N ALA A 244 11.12 16.24 -0.30
CA ALA A 244 10.43 15.42 -1.29
C ALA A 244 10.34 16.11 -2.65
N ARG A 245 10.16 15.33 -3.72
CA ARG A 245 10.00 15.84 -5.09
C ARG A 245 8.62 16.47 -5.34
N MET A 246 7.62 16.13 -4.52
CA MET A 246 6.21 16.49 -4.73
C MET A 246 5.46 16.56 -3.40
N ARG A 247 4.32 17.25 -3.41
CA ARG A 247 3.44 17.44 -2.25
C ARG A 247 4.16 18.12 -1.09
N ARG A 248 5.00 19.09 -1.41
CA ARG A 248 5.64 19.94 -0.39
C ARG A 248 4.64 20.99 0.08
N LEU A 249 4.71 21.33 1.34
CA LEU A 249 3.95 22.42 1.90
C LEU A 249 4.71 23.74 1.65
N ILE A 250 4.11 24.64 0.87
CA ILE A 250 4.77 25.91 0.45
C ILE A 250 4.96 26.83 1.66
N ASN A 251 3.96 26.87 2.56
CA ASN A 251 4.02 27.67 3.79
C ASN A 251 4.42 26.84 5.02
N GLU A 252 5.33 25.87 4.84
CA GLU A 252 5.78 24.99 5.93
C GLU A 252 6.41 25.75 7.09
N GLU A 253 7.19 26.82 6.82
CA GLU A 253 7.81 27.65 7.86
C GLU A 253 6.78 28.34 8.76
N GLU A 254 5.71 28.87 8.17
CA GLU A 254 4.59 29.46 8.91
C GLU A 254 3.89 28.44 9.79
N LEU A 255 3.64 27.25 9.25
CA LEU A 255 3.05 26.14 10.01
C LEU A 255 3.97 25.72 11.18
N LEU A 256 5.27 25.53 10.92
CA LEU A 256 6.24 25.14 11.94
C LEU A 256 6.32 26.15 13.09
N GLU A 257 6.25 27.45 12.79
CA GLU A 257 6.24 28.48 13.83
C GLU A 257 5.01 28.35 14.76
N ALA A 258 3.83 28.11 14.17
CA ALA A 258 2.61 27.87 14.94
C ALA A 258 2.70 26.55 15.76
N LEU A 259 3.30 25.51 15.20
CA LEU A 259 3.43 24.19 15.83
C LEU A 259 4.36 24.18 17.06
N LYS A 260 5.28 25.14 17.18
CA LYS A 260 6.16 25.28 18.35
C LYS A 260 5.38 25.40 19.69
N THR A 261 4.26 26.14 19.66
CA THR A 261 3.38 26.32 20.82
C THR A 261 2.75 25.02 21.32
N TYR A 262 2.68 24.03 20.43
CA TYR A 262 2.13 22.70 20.70
C TYR A 262 3.21 21.63 20.90
N ASN A 263 4.48 22.02 21.03
CA ASN A 263 5.62 21.12 21.20
C ASN A 263 5.80 20.08 20.09
N PHE A 264 5.43 20.39 18.85
CA PHE A 264 5.75 19.55 17.71
C PHE A 264 7.23 19.62 17.35
N GLN A 265 7.77 18.47 16.93
CA GLN A 265 9.10 18.38 16.38
C GLN A 265 9.01 17.93 14.91
N GLN A 266 9.82 18.56 14.06
CA GLN A 266 9.92 18.22 12.63
C GLN A 266 10.83 17.03 12.44
N TYR A 267 10.40 16.08 11.58
CA TYR A 267 11.15 14.90 11.23
C TYR A 267 11.17 14.68 9.70
N PHE A 268 12.32 14.23 9.22
CA PHE A 268 12.56 13.78 7.85
C PHE A 268 12.75 12.26 7.89
N LEU A 269 11.70 11.52 7.61
CA LEU A 269 11.70 10.07 7.79
C LEU A 269 12.66 9.34 6.84
N GLU A 270 12.95 9.95 5.68
CA GLU A 270 13.94 9.45 4.73
C GLU A 270 15.39 9.49 5.23
N GLU A 271 15.67 10.25 6.28
CA GLU A 271 16.98 10.37 6.93
C GLU A 271 17.12 9.41 8.13
N MET A 272 16.05 8.70 8.50
CA MET A 272 15.98 7.82 9.65
C MET A 272 16.05 6.35 9.26
N THR A 273 16.70 5.55 10.09
CA THR A 273 16.61 4.08 9.99
C THR A 273 15.20 3.60 10.35
N ILE A 274 14.89 2.34 10.00
CA ILE A 274 13.59 1.75 10.33
C ILE A 274 13.41 1.66 11.86
N GLU A 275 14.46 1.30 12.59
CA GLU A 275 14.48 1.26 14.04
C GLU A 275 14.13 2.62 14.65
N GLU A 276 14.80 3.68 14.19
CA GLU A 276 14.53 5.04 14.65
C GLU A 276 13.10 5.49 14.34
N GLN A 277 12.56 5.12 13.17
CA GLN A 277 11.16 5.39 12.83
C GLN A 277 10.20 4.62 13.75
N ILE A 278 10.47 3.35 14.06
CA ILE A 278 9.67 2.56 14.99
C ILE A 278 9.70 3.19 16.38
N ASP A 279 10.88 3.56 16.89
CA ASP A 279 11.05 4.18 18.20
C ASP A 279 10.33 5.54 18.27
N LEU A 280 10.42 6.33 17.19
CA LEU A 280 9.72 7.61 17.10
C LEU A 280 8.20 7.43 17.19
N PHE A 281 7.64 6.56 16.34
CA PHE A 281 6.20 6.38 16.25
C PHE A 281 5.61 5.59 17.44
N SER A 282 6.40 4.75 18.10
CA SER A 282 5.95 4.01 19.28
C SER A 282 5.62 4.93 20.47
N ASP A 283 6.21 6.13 20.51
CA ASP A 283 5.97 7.17 21.53
C ASP A 283 5.16 8.36 20.98
N ALA A 284 4.48 8.18 19.85
CA ALA A 284 3.67 9.24 19.25
C ALA A 284 2.38 9.49 20.05
N GLU A 285 2.02 10.76 20.22
CA GLU A 285 0.72 11.25 20.68
C GLU A 285 -0.09 11.80 19.50
N ILE A 286 0.53 12.66 18.70
CA ILE A 286 -0.07 13.28 17.52
C ILE A 286 0.91 13.19 16.36
N VAL A 287 0.43 12.76 15.20
CA VAL A 287 1.19 12.75 13.94
C VAL A 287 0.51 13.67 12.95
N LEU A 288 1.22 14.69 12.48
CA LEU A 288 0.75 15.69 11.51
C LEU A 288 1.69 15.76 10.32
N GLY A 289 1.15 15.93 9.12
CA GLY A 289 1.97 16.19 7.92
C GLY A 289 1.20 16.09 6.60
N PRO A 290 1.84 16.45 5.48
CA PRO A 290 1.29 16.25 4.15
C PRO A 290 1.13 14.77 3.81
N HIS A 291 0.06 14.42 3.07
CA HIS A 291 -0.18 13.07 2.59
C HIS A 291 1.07 12.44 1.94
N GLY A 292 1.46 11.26 2.41
CA GLY A 292 2.65 10.56 1.91
C GLY A 292 2.94 9.24 2.58
N ALA A 293 3.82 8.44 1.97
CA ALA A 293 4.16 7.09 2.40
C ALA A 293 4.63 7.00 3.88
N GLY A 294 5.20 8.08 4.43
CA GLY A 294 5.61 8.14 5.83
C GLY A 294 4.49 7.93 6.84
N PHE A 295 3.23 8.21 6.48
CA PHE A 295 2.09 7.89 7.33
C PHE A 295 1.84 6.38 7.51
N ALA A 296 2.44 5.49 6.69
CA ALA A 296 2.38 4.06 6.95
C ALA A 296 2.98 3.68 8.32
N ASN A 297 3.86 4.51 8.86
CA ASN A 297 4.47 4.32 10.16
C ASN A 297 3.51 4.45 11.35
N ILE A 298 2.28 4.94 11.16
CA ILE A 298 1.26 4.86 12.22
C ILE A 298 0.99 3.41 12.65
N LEU A 299 1.40 2.44 11.81
CA LEU A 299 1.39 1.01 12.15
C LEU A 299 2.24 0.69 13.41
N PHE A 300 3.21 1.53 13.75
CA PHE A 300 4.07 1.38 14.92
C PHE A 300 3.56 2.13 16.15
N SER A 301 2.36 2.69 16.10
CA SER A 301 1.79 3.53 17.17
C SER A 301 0.60 2.86 17.85
N LYS A 302 0.17 3.42 18.99
CA LYS A 302 -1.02 2.99 19.70
C LYS A 302 -1.83 4.19 20.21
N SER A 303 -3.13 4.26 19.82
CA SER A 303 -4.06 5.30 20.28
C SER A 303 -3.58 6.73 20.04
N ILE A 304 -3.21 7.08 18.81
CA ILE A 304 -2.73 8.40 18.43
C ILE A 304 -3.80 9.22 17.71
N HIS A 305 -3.59 10.54 17.66
CA HIS A 305 -4.27 11.42 16.72
C HIS A 305 -3.44 11.57 15.45
N ILE A 306 -4.09 11.48 14.30
CA ILE A 306 -3.50 11.65 12.99
C ILE A 306 -4.15 12.86 12.34
N ILE A 307 -3.34 13.80 11.87
CA ILE A 307 -3.79 14.98 11.12
C ILE A 307 -3.11 14.97 9.74
N GLU A 308 -3.86 14.57 8.74
CA GLU A 308 -3.36 14.46 7.36
C GLU A 308 -3.72 15.69 6.56
N LEU A 309 -2.70 16.27 5.86
CA LEU A 309 -2.87 17.47 5.05
C LEU A 309 -2.90 17.09 3.56
N PHE A 310 -3.94 17.54 2.85
CA PHE A 310 -4.15 17.24 1.43
C PHE A 310 -3.95 18.45 0.53
N PRO A 311 -3.30 18.27 -0.64
CA PRO A 311 -3.10 19.32 -1.65
C PRO A 311 -4.35 19.60 -2.50
N SER A 312 -5.54 19.31 -1.98
CA SER A 312 -6.81 19.42 -2.70
C SER A 312 -7.92 19.87 -1.77
N GLN A 313 -9.10 20.13 -2.31
CA GLN A 313 -10.29 20.47 -1.52
C GLN A 313 -10.95 19.25 -0.86
N PHE A 314 -10.43 18.04 -1.07
CA PHE A 314 -11.02 16.77 -0.61
C PHE A 314 -9.96 15.69 -0.45
N ILE A 315 -10.29 14.66 0.33
CA ILE A 315 -9.49 13.45 0.44
C ILE A 315 -9.55 12.69 -0.89
N TRP A 316 -8.42 12.54 -1.55
CA TRP A 316 -8.34 11.78 -2.80
C TRP A 316 -7.74 10.38 -2.65
N MET A 317 -7.21 10.05 -1.49
CA MET A 317 -6.67 8.72 -1.19
C MET A 317 -6.81 8.41 0.32
N PRO A 318 -7.90 7.77 0.77
CA PRO A 318 -8.23 7.61 2.20
C PRO A 318 -7.50 6.43 2.86
N VAL A 319 -6.35 6.02 2.34
CA VAL A 319 -5.64 4.82 2.83
C VAL A 319 -5.29 4.91 4.31
N TYR A 320 -4.87 6.09 4.79
CA TYR A 320 -4.52 6.26 6.20
C TYR A 320 -5.74 6.42 7.11
N TYR A 321 -6.87 6.85 6.58
CA TYR A 321 -8.15 6.75 7.29
C TYR A 321 -8.48 5.28 7.60
N PHE A 322 -8.40 4.41 6.61
CA PHE A 322 -8.69 2.99 6.80
C PHE A 322 -7.66 2.30 7.70
N LEU A 323 -6.38 2.63 7.57
CA LEU A 323 -5.34 2.14 8.48
C LEU A 323 -5.59 2.60 9.92
N ALA A 324 -5.90 3.88 10.11
CA ALA A 324 -6.26 4.44 11.41
C ALA A 324 -7.48 3.75 12.02
N LYS A 325 -8.51 3.49 11.21
CA LYS A 325 -9.70 2.75 11.67
C LYS A 325 -9.38 1.33 12.10
N SER A 326 -8.53 0.63 11.36
CA SER A 326 -8.14 -0.74 11.72
C SER A 326 -7.36 -0.79 13.03
N MET A 327 -6.61 0.28 13.34
CA MET A 327 -5.79 0.42 14.55
C MET A 327 -6.46 1.18 15.69
N GLN A 328 -7.71 1.64 15.50
CA GLN A 328 -8.46 2.44 16.47
C GLN A 328 -7.79 3.78 16.81
N HIS A 329 -7.08 4.38 15.85
CA HIS A 329 -6.56 5.73 15.95
C HIS A 329 -7.64 6.77 15.67
N GLN A 330 -7.44 7.99 16.17
CA GLN A 330 -8.29 9.14 15.84
C GLN A 330 -7.76 9.81 14.58
N TYR A 331 -8.58 9.86 13.53
CA TYR A 331 -8.16 10.39 12.24
C TYR A 331 -8.85 11.72 11.94
N HIS A 332 -8.02 12.70 11.58
CA HIS A 332 -8.42 14.03 11.15
C HIS A 332 -7.73 14.35 9.83
N TYR A 333 -8.33 15.22 9.04
CA TYR A 333 -7.73 15.70 7.82
C TYR A 333 -8.06 17.18 7.58
N LEU A 334 -7.16 17.86 6.87
CA LEU A 334 -7.36 19.22 6.40
C LEU A 334 -6.98 19.30 4.92
N CYS A 335 -7.80 19.97 4.15
CA CYS A 335 -7.60 20.17 2.74
C CYS A 335 -7.13 21.60 2.47
N SER A 336 -6.28 21.80 1.46
CA SER A 336 -5.90 23.14 1.03
C SER A 336 -7.16 23.91 0.59
N GLY A 337 -7.35 25.11 1.13
CA GLY A 337 -8.55 25.92 0.87
C GLY A 337 -8.72 26.30 -0.60
N LYS A 338 -9.89 26.90 -0.92
CA LYS A 338 -10.28 27.39 -2.27
C LYS A 338 -9.33 28.46 -2.88
N GLU A 339 -8.37 28.95 -2.13
CA GLU A 339 -7.53 30.10 -2.53
C GLU A 339 -6.45 29.79 -3.57
N LEU A 340 -6.09 28.55 -3.79
CA LEU A 340 -5.44 28.15 -5.02
C LEU A 340 -6.52 28.12 -6.10
N THR A 341 -6.87 29.28 -6.60
CA THR A 341 -7.92 29.50 -7.60
C THR A 341 -7.64 28.66 -8.83
N TYR A 342 -8.33 27.54 -8.89
CA TYR A 342 -8.40 26.68 -10.07
C TYR A 342 -9.26 27.31 -11.16
N THR A 343 -9.10 28.61 -11.42
CA THR A 343 -9.85 29.35 -12.43
C THR A 343 -9.76 28.77 -13.84
N ASN A 344 -8.91 27.75 -14.02
CA ASN A 344 -8.80 27.01 -15.28
C ASN A 344 -8.79 25.47 -15.04
N PHE A 345 -9.27 24.98 -13.89
CA PHE A 345 -9.21 23.56 -13.57
C PHE A 345 -9.99 22.71 -14.57
N ASP A 346 -11.25 23.08 -14.84
CA ASP A 346 -12.09 22.37 -15.81
C ASP A 346 -11.51 22.39 -17.21
N ARG A 347 -10.87 23.51 -17.59
CA ARG A 347 -10.20 23.62 -18.87
C ARG A 347 -8.94 22.76 -18.95
N LEU A 348 -8.15 22.70 -17.88
CA LEU A 348 -6.95 21.84 -17.80
C LEU A 348 -7.27 20.35 -17.81
N LEU A 349 -8.37 19.95 -17.16
CA LEU A 349 -8.84 18.57 -17.19
C LEU A 349 -9.33 18.17 -18.58
N SER A 350 -10.13 19.06 -19.24
CA SER A 350 -10.66 18.80 -20.57
C SER A 350 -9.60 18.81 -21.67
N GLU A 351 -8.61 19.72 -21.57
CA GLU A 351 -7.55 19.84 -22.58
C GLU A 351 -6.47 18.76 -22.48
N LYS A 352 -6.24 18.17 -21.30
CA LYS A 352 -5.15 17.19 -21.07
C LYS A 352 -5.62 15.79 -20.77
N GLU A 353 -6.91 15.51 -20.76
CA GLU A 353 -7.48 14.22 -20.33
C GLU A 353 -6.92 13.74 -18.95
N LEU A 354 -6.59 14.69 -18.07
CA LEU A 354 -6.05 14.37 -16.75
C LEU A 354 -7.19 14.11 -15.77
N SER A 355 -7.11 12.99 -15.05
CA SER A 355 -7.99 12.78 -13.91
C SER A 355 -7.68 13.79 -12.78
N PRO A 356 -8.65 14.14 -11.92
CA PRO A 356 -8.40 14.95 -10.73
C PRO A 356 -7.26 14.37 -9.87
N TYR A 357 -7.21 13.06 -9.72
CA TYR A 357 -6.11 12.36 -9.05
C TYR A 357 -4.74 12.69 -9.65
N SER A 358 -4.60 12.56 -10.98
CA SER A 358 -3.35 12.87 -11.68
C SER A 358 -2.94 14.33 -11.56
N TYR A 359 -3.93 15.22 -11.39
CA TYR A 359 -3.67 16.65 -11.22
C TYR A 359 -3.12 16.97 -9.82
N PHE A 360 -3.71 16.43 -8.76
CA PHE A 360 -3.37 16.79 -7.37
C PHE A 360 -2.23 15.97 -6.79
N LYS A 361 -2.05 14.74 -7.23
CA LYS A 361 -1.14 13.76 -6.61
C LYS A 361 0.30 14.26 -6.44
N ASP A 362 0.75 15.16 -7.30
CA ASP A 362 2.16 15.58 -7.37
C ASP A 362 2.37 17.06 -7.05
N ARG A 363 1.31 17.82 -6.69
CA ARG A 363 1.42 19.26 -6.49
C ARG A 363 1.83 19.65 -5.10
N ASP A 364 2.67 20.70 -5.03
CA ASP A 364 2.93 21.47 -3.83
C ASP A 364 1.70 22.31 -3.48
N PHE A 365 1.48 22.59 -2.20
CA PHE A 365 0.25 23.24 -1.74
C PHE A 365 0.47 24.13 -0.51
N ILE A 366 -0.56 24.89 -0.15
CA ILE A 366 -0.63 25.75 1.03
C ILE A 366 -1.71 25.20 1.96
N VAL A 367 -1.45 25.18 3.26
CA VAL A 367 -2.46 24.86 4.28
C VAL A 367 -2.91 26.14 5.00
N ASN A 368 -4.16 26.15 5.43
CA ASN A 368 -4.64 27.20 6.33
C ASN A 368 -4.16 26.92 7.76
N VAL A 369 -3.12 27.63 8.21
CA VAL A 369 -2.49 27.42 9.51
C VAL A 369 -3.48 27.67 10.65
N SER A 370 -4.42 28.59 10.51
CA SER A 370 -5.42 28.85 11.56
C SER A 370 -6.42 27.68 11.74
N GLU A 371 -6.71 26.91 10.68
CA GLU A 371 -7.52 25.70 10.79
C GLU A 371 -6.74 24.58 11.50
N VAL A 372 -5.44 24.44 11.22
CA VAL A 372 -4.56 23.50 11.94
C VAL A 372 -4.54 23.83 13.43
N VAL A 373 -4.32 25.11 13.77
CA VAL A 373 -4.30 25.61 15.16
C VAL A 373 -5.64 25.35 15.86
N SER A 374 -6.76 25.66 15.20
CA SER A 374 -8.11 25.44 15.76
C SER A 374 -8.36 23.96 16.03
N LEU A 375 -7.91 23.07 15.14
CA LEU A 375 -8.01 21.63 15.34
C LEU A 375 -7.14 21.20 16.53
N LEU A 376 -5.89 21.64 16.61
CA LEU A 376 -4.99 21.31 17.72
C LEU A 376 -5.53 21.81 19.08
N ASP A 377 -6.10 23.01 19.12
CA ASP A 377 -6.75 23.54 20.34
C ASP A 377 -7.91 22.64 20.82
N SER A 378 -8.60 21.99 19.87
CA SER A 378 -9.70 21.07 20.20
C SER A 378 -9.22 19.69 20.68
N LEU A 379 -8.00 19.27 20.28
CA LEU A 379 -7.46 17.95 20.60
C LEU A 379 -6.59 17.95 21.87
N ILE A 380 -5.97 19.09 22.14
CA ILE A 380 -5.00 19.23 23.24
C ILE A 380 -5.69 20.09 24.32
N GLU A 381 -6.15 19.45 25.38
CA GLU A 381 -6.62 20.16 26.56
C GLU A 381 -5.49 21.03 27.12
N LYS A 382 -5.77 22.33 27.29
CA LYS A 382 -4.82 23.29 27.86
C LYS A 382 -4.63 23.08 29.34
#